data_85b96817fb0e52f4b6366b95fb099828
#
_entry.id   85b96817fb0e52f4b6366b95fb099828
#
_cell.length_a   1.000
_cell.length_b   1.000
_cell.length_c   1.000
_cell.angle_alpha   90.00
_cell.angle_beta   90.00
_cell.angle_gamma   90.00
#
_symmetry.space_group_name_H-M   'P 1'
#
loop_
_entity.id
_entity.type
_entity.pdbx_description
1 polymer ?
#
loop_
_entity_poly.entity_id
_entity_poly.type
_entity_poly.pdbx_seq_one_letter_code
_entity_poly.pdbx_strand_id
1 'polypeptide(L)'
;MLSLPNIELFAGRDALTFDDVLVVPGWSEVLPSEVSTSTTIAGIDLRLPMLSAAMDTVTEAPLAIALAREGGIGILHRNMTVLEQADQVDRVKRSQAGMITAPVSLSPNATLADAEALMSRHSISGVPITDDDERLVGIL
;
A
#
# COMPACT_ATOMS: atom_id res chain seq x y z
N MET A 1 -24.85 -1.43 -16.70
CA MET A 1 -24.76 -0.61 -15.48
C MET A 1 -25.89 -1.04 -14.55
N LEU A 2 -25.63 -1.98 -13.65
CA LEU A 2 -26.58 -2.44 -12.66
C LEU A 2 -26.79 -1.29 -11.67
N SER A 3 -27.93 -0.63 -11.77
CA SER A 3 -28.42 0.27 -10.74
C SER A 3 -28.67 -0.57 -9.49
N LEU A 4 -27.86 -0.38 -8.47
CA LEU A 4 -28.15 -0.92 -7.14
C LEU A 4 -29.44 -0.27 -6.66
N PRO A 5 -30.55 -1.01 -6.56
CA PRO A 5 -31.77 -0.45 -6.00
C PRO A 5 -31.55 -0.27 -4.51
N ASN A 6 -31.65 0.97 -4.06
CA ASN A 6 -31.80 1.36 -2.67
C ASN A 6 -30.56 1.25 -1.76
N ILE A 7 -29.60 2.13 -2.00
CA ILE A 7 -28.70 2.61 -0.92
C ILE A 7 -29.51 3.15 0.29
N GLU A 8 -30.75 3.54 0.10
CA GLU A 8 -31.67 3.94 1.19
C GLU A 8 -31.97 2.80 2.18
N LEU A 9 -31.88 1.53 1.78
CA LEU A 9 -32.01 0.39 2.69
C LEU A 9 -30.95 0.39 3.80
N PHE A 10 -29.78 0.99 3.55
CA PHE A 10 -28.68 1.08 4.49
C PHE A 10 -28.54 2.47 5.13
N ALA A 11 -29.42 3.40 4.76
CA ALA A 11 -29.40 4.74 5.29
C ALA A 11 -30.00 4.76 6.71
N GLY A 12 -29.20 4.33 7.67
CA GLY A 12 -29.28 4.94 8.97
C GLY A 12 -29.69 4.10 10.16
N ARG A 13 -29.90 2.78 10.12
CA ARG A 13 -30.29 2.05 11.34
C ARG A 13 -29.71 0.65 11.56
N ASP A 14 -29.40 -0.11 10.52
CA ASP A 14 -28.91 -1.47 10.69
C ASP A 14 -27.57 -1.67 10.00
N ALA A 15 -26.54 -2.03 10.76
CA ALA A 15 -25.25 -2.47 10.22
C ALA A 15 -25.36 -3.98 9.98
N LEU A 16 -25.46 -4.39 8.71
CA LEU A 16 -25.53 -5.79 8.33
C LEU A 16 -24.12 -6.37 8.16
N THR A 17 -23.95 -7.61 8.58
CA THR A 17 -22.75 -8.41 8.30
C THR A 17 -23.02 -9.37 7.13
N PHE A 18 -21.99 -10.04 6.64
CA PHE A 18 -22.16 -11.07 5.61
C PHE A 18 -23.00 -12.26 6.08
N ASP A 19 -23.12 -12.48 7.39
CA ASP A 19 -23.96 -13.52 7.98
C ASP A 19 -25.47 -13.16 7.92
N ASP A 20 -25.77 -11.86 7.77
CA ASP A 20 -27.16 -11.35 7.74
C ASP A 20 -27.73 -11.29 6.32
N VAL A 21 -26.90 -11.45 5.28
CA VAL A 21 -27.30 -11.21 3.89
C VAL A 21 -26.82 -12.32 2.95
N LEU A 22 -27.59 -12.55 1.90
CA LEU A 22 -27.22 -13.42 0.79
C LEU A 22 -27.28 -12.65 -0.52
N VAL A 23 -26.37 -12.96 -1.44
CA VAL A 23 -26.43 -12.43 -2.80
C VAL A 23 -27.52 -13.19 -3.56
N VAL A 24 -28.50 -12.48 -4.08
CA VAL A 24 -29.57 -13.06 -4.91
C VAL A 24 -28.97 -13.44 -6.26
N PRO A 25 -29.07 -14.71 -6.69
CA PRO A 25 -28.61 -15.13 -8.02
C PRO A 25 -29.36 -14.37 -9.12
N GLY A 26 -28.64 -13.92 -10.12
CA GLY A 26 -29.18 -13.26 -11.31
C GLY A 26 -28.66 -13.95 -12.57
N TRP A 27 -29.38 -13.73 -13.66
CA TRP A 27 -28.93 -14.18 -14.97
C TRP A 27 -27.76 -13.32 -15.44
N SER A 28 -26.74 -13.95 -16.05
CA SER A 28 -25.55 -13.27 -16.56
C SER A 28 -25.10 -13.91 -17.88
N GLU A 29 -24.70 -13.07 -18.83
CA GLU A 29 -24.04 -13.48 -20.08
C GLU A 29 -22.52 -13.30 -20.00
N VAL A 30 -22.00 -12.78 -18.87
CA VAL A 30 -20.59 -12.48 -18.71
C VAL A 30 -19.86 -13.72 -18.20
N LEU A 31 -18.82 -14.13 -18.91
CA LEU A 31 -17.93 -15.21 -18.47
C LEU A 31 -17.05 -14.74 -17.30
N PRO A 32 -16.68 -15.63 -16.38
CA PRO A 32 -15.80 -15.27 -15.25
C PRO A 32 -14.47 -14.61 -15.68
N SER A 33 -13.93 -15.00 -16.82
CA SER A 33 -12.70 -14.43 -17.41
C SER A 33 -12.87 -13.01 -17.98
N GLU A 34 -14.10 -12.58 -18.19
CA GLU A 34 -14.44 -11.26 -18.75
C GLU A 34 -14.85 -10.27 -17.67
N VAL A 35 -14.93 -10.72 -16.41
CA VAL A 35 -15.32 -9.87 -15.28
C VAL A 35 -14.22 -8.86 -14.96
N SER A 36 -14.58 -7.59 -14.91
CA SER A 36 -13.73 -6.53 -14.34
C SER A 36 -14.13 -6.26 -12.90
N THR A 37 -13.18 -6.38 -11.98
CA THR A 37 -13.36 -6.05 -10.56
C THR A 37 -12.91 -4.61 -10.22
N SER A 38 -12.50 -3.84 -11.25
CA SER A 38 -12.01 -2.47 -11.05
C SER A 38 -13.06 -1.58 -10.40
N THR A 39 -12.64 -0.75 -9.48
CA THR A 39 -13.49 0.22 -8.78
C THR A 39 -12.71 1.48 -8.45
N THR A 40 -13.42 2.56 -8.11
CA THR A 40 -12.82 3.81 -7.66
C THR A 40 -13.32 4.13 -6.26
N ILE A 41 -12.41 4.33 -5.31
CA ILE A 41 -12.72 4.67 -3.92
C ILE A 41 -11.95 5.94 -3.55
N ALA A 42 -12.68 6.97 -3.12
CA ALA A 42 -12.11 8.27 -2.75
C ALA A 42 -11.17 8.87 -3.82
N GLY A 43 -11.48 8.67 -5.10
CA GLY A 43 -10.67 9.15 -6.23
C GLY A 43 -9.44 8.29 -6.54
N ILE A 44 -9.29 7.13 -5.90
CA ILE A 44 -8.21 6.16 -6.16
C ILE A 44 -8.79 4.99 -6.95
N ASP A 45 -8.21 4.71 -8.12
CA ASP A 45 -8.60 3.58 -8.95
C ASP A 45 -7.92 2.30 -8.45
N LEU A 46 -8.74 1.28 -8.18
CA LEU A 46 -8.30 -0.03 -7.74
C LEU A 46 -8.66 -1.07 -8.79
N ARG A 47 -7.73 -1.97 -9.08
CA ARG A 47 -8.01 -3.14 -9.93
C ARG A 47 -8.70 -4.27 -9.17
N LEU A 48 -8.43 -4.36 -7.88
CA LEU A 48 -9.05 -5.29 -6.95
C LEU A 48 -9.77 -4.49 -5.86
N PRO A 49 -11.09 -4.66 -5.65
CA PRO A 49 -11.87 -3.90 -4.68
C PRO A 49 -11.65 -4.40 -3.25
N MET A 50 -10.39 -4.48 -2.83
CA MET A 50 -10.01 -4.92 -1.50
C MET A 50 -9.24 -3.85 -0.75
N LEU A 51 -9.67 -3.59 0.47
CA LEU A 51 -9.04 -2.68 1.42
C LEU A 51 -8.68 -3.46 2.67
N SER A 52 -7.49 -3.22 3.24
CA SER A 52 -7.20 -3.76 4.57
C SER A 52 -7.72 -2.86 5.67
N ALA A 53 -8.06 -3.47 6.80
CA ALA A 53 -8.49 -2.74 7.98
C ALA A 53 -7.32 -1.96 8.61
N ALA A 54 -7.59 -0.72 9.02
CA ALA A 54 -6.62 0.12 9.74
C ALA A 54 -6.49 -0.31 11.21
N MET A 55 -6.05 -1.53 11.43
CA MET A 55 -5.92 -2.14 12.75
C MET A 55 -4.45 -2.41 13.05
N ASP A 56 -4.08 -2.19 14.31
CA ASP A 56 -2.78 -2.56 14.86
C ASP A 56 -2.52 -4.05 14.64
N THR A 57 -1.29 -4.41 14.34
CA THR A 57 -0.84 -5.79 14.02
C THR A 57 -1.50 -6.42 12.78
N VAL A 58 -2.39 -5.72 12.09
CA VAL A 58 -3.03 -6.19 10.84
C VAL A 58 -2.42 -5.46 9.65
N THR A 59 -2.56 -4.13 9.56
CA THR A 59 -2.09 -3.37 8.41
C THR A 59 -0.92 -2.47 8.75
N GLU A 60 0.26 -2.98 8.43
CA GLU A 60 1.52 -2.25 8.37
C GLU A 60 2.10 -2.32 6.94
N ALA A 61 3.30 -1.77 6.72
CA ALA A 61 3.91 -1.73 5.39
C ALA A 61 3.91 -3.09 4.66
N PRO A 62 4.20 -4.24 5.28
CA PRO A 62 4.23 -5.52 4.56
C PRO A 62 2.89 -5.88 3.92
N LEU A 63 1.78 -5.78 4.67
CA LEU A 63 0.44 -6.08 4.12
C LEU A 63 0.00 -5.02 3.11
N ALA A 64 0.27 -3.74 3.38
CA ALA A 64 -0.04 -2.66 2.45
C ALA A 64 0.68 -2.83 1.10
N ILE A 65 1.94 -3.25 1.11
CA ILE A 65 2.71 -3.58 -0.10
C ILE A 65 2.11 -4.78 -0.84
N ALA A 66 1.77 -5.85 -0.12
CA ALA A 66 1.18 -7.04 -0.72
C ALA A 66 -0.14 -6.71 -1.42
N LEU A 67 -1.06 -6.00 -0.75
CA LEU A 67 -2.33 -5.57 -1.32
C LEU A 67 -2.17 -4.64 -2.52
N ALA A 68 -1.23 -3.70 -2.45
CA ALA A 68 -0.98 -2.78 -3.56
C ALA A 68 -0.49 -3.51 -4.81
N ARG A 69 0.35 -4.54 -4.67
CA ARG A 69 0.83 -5.39 -5.78
C ARG A 69 -0.30 -6.14 -6.48
N GLU A 70 -1.30 -6.58 -5.72
CA GLU A 70 -2.49 -7.24 -6.26
C GLU A 70 -3.52 -6.26 -6.85
N GLY A 71 -3.38 -4.96 -6.60
CA GLY A 71 -4.25 -3.91 -7.11
C GLY A 71 -5.31 -3.43 -6.13
N GLY A 72 -5.21 -3.83 -4.86
CA GLY A 72 -5.98 -3.29 -3.74
C GLY A 72 -5.26 -2.15 -3.03
N ILE A 73 -5.71 -1.78 -1.83
CA ILE A 73 -5.11 -0.71 -1.03
C ILE A 73 -5.00 -1.08 0.45
N GLY A 74 -3.84 -0.82 1.04
CA GLY A 74 -3.60 -0.95 2.48
C GLY A 74 -3.91 0.35 3.21
N ILE A 75 -4.65 0.26 4.32
CA ILE A 75 -4.92 1.38 5.20
C ILE A 75 -4.10 1.21 6.48
N LEU A 76 -3.06 2.03 6.63
CA LEU A 76 -2.20 1.98 7.80
C LEU A 76 -2.94 2.46 9.05
N HIS A 77 -2.73 1.76 10.17
CA HIS A 77 -3.31 2.16 11.45
C HIS A 77 -2.59 3.38 12.05
N ARG A 78 -3.22 4.02 13.04
CA ARG A 78 -2.68 5.20 13.72
C ARG A 78 -2.08 4.92 15.11
N ASN A 79 -2.04 3.66 15.54
CA ASN A 79 -1.47 3.29 16.85
C ASN A 79 0.05 3.22 16.79
N MET A 80 0.66 4.34 16.42
CA MET A 80 2.10 4.57 16.29
C MET A 80 2.37 6.07 16.29
N THR A 81 3.61 6.47 16.48
CA THR A 81 4.00 7.88 16.37
C THR A 81 3.90 8.37 14.91
N VAL A 82 3.84 9.68 14.73
CA VAL A 82 3.82 10.29 13.39
C VAL A 82 5.05 9.89 12.56
N LEU A 83 6.22 9.79 13.22
CA LEU A 83 7.46 9.40 12.54
C LEU A 83 7.43 7.93 12.11
N GLU A 84 6.94 7.04 12.95
CA GLU A 84 6.77 5.63 12.60
C GLU A 84 5.76 5.44 11.46
N GLN A 85 4.64 6.17 11.47
CA GLN A 85 3.66 6.10 10.40
C GLN A 85 4.24 6.62 9.08
N ALA A 86 5.01 7.71 9.12
CA ALA A 86 5.71 8.24 7.95
C ALA A 86 6.72 7.22 7.39
N ASP A 87 7.48 6.51 8.24
CA ASP A 87 8.38 5.43 7.82
C ASP A 87 7.63 4.29 7.13
N GLN A 88 6.47 3.88 7.69
CA GLN A 88 5.61 2.86 7.05
C GLN A 88 5.15 3.30 5.65
N VAL A 89 4.71 4.55 5.50
CA VAL A 89 4.31 5.11 4.20
C VAL A 89 5.49 5.13 3.23
N ASP A 90 6.66 5.58 3.67
CA ASP A 90 7.87 5.64 2.83
C ASP A 90 8.24 4.24 2.32
N ARG A 91 8.22 3.22 3.17
CA ARG A 91 8.45 1.82 2.79
C ARG A 91 7.47 1.34 1.72
N VAL A 92 6.17 1.65 1.87
CA VAL A 92 5.16 1.29 0.86
C VAL A 92 5.44 2.01 -0.47
N LYS A 93 5.72 3.30 -0.44
CA LYS A 93 5.98 4.10 -1.65
C LYS A 93 7.25 3.64 -2.38
N ARG A 94 8.32 3.33 -1.65
CA ARG A 94 9.56 2.80 -2.22
C ARG A 94 9.39 1.42 -2.85
N SER A 95 8.49 0.58 -2.32
CA SER A 95 8.25 -0.76 -2.86
C SER A 95 7.61 -0.78 -4.26
N GLN A 96 6.96 0.32 -4.66
CA GLN A 96 6.29 0.46 -5.95
C GLN A 96 7.21 1.05 -7.04
N ALA A 97 8.29 1.69 -6.64
CA ALA A 97 9.19 2.34 -7.58
C ALA A 97 10.16 1.30 -8.18
N GLY A 98 9.94 0.94 -9.44
CA GLY A 98 10.96 0.23 -10.23
C GLY A 98 12.23 1.08 -10.44
N MET A 99 12.14 2.38 -10.19
CA MET A 99 13.24 3.34 -10.13
C MET A 99 13.08 4.17 -8.86
N ILE A 100 14.05 4.13 -7.98
CA ILE A 100 14.10 4.96 -6.77
C ILE A 100 14.58 6.35 -7.19
N THR A 101 13.67 7.33 -7.25
CA THR A 101 13.98 8.71 -7.65
C THR A 101 14.71 9.51 -6.58
N ALA A 102 14.60 9.10 -5.32
CA ALA A 102 15.32 9.68 -4.19
C ALA A 102 15.96 8.53 -3.37
N PRO A 103 17.10 7.98 -3.81
CA PRO A 103 17.75 6.91 -3.09
C PRO A 103 18.30 7.43 -1.75
N VAL A 104 18.22 6.57 -0.73
CA VAL A 104 18.95 6.84 0.50
C VAL A 104 20.44 6.69 0.18
N SER A 105 21.20 7.75 0.34
CA SER A 105 22.64 7.79 0.07
C SER A 105 23.43 8.08 1.33
N LEU A 106 24.73 7.80 1.29
CA LEU A 106 25.68 8.14 2.33
C LEU A 106 26.76 9.09 1.78
N SER A 107 27.28 9.92 2.67
CA SER A 107 28.47 10.72 2.40
C SER A 107 29.70 9.80 2.27
N PRO A 108 30.72 10.18 1.47
CA PRO A 108 32.01 9.47 1.39
C PRO A 108 32.72 9.34 2.73
N ASN A 109 32.38 10.20 3.70
CA ASN A 109 32.95 10.22 5.04
C ASN A 109 32.18 9.35 6.06
N ALA A 110 31.09 8.71 5.65
CA ALA A 110 30.31 7.84 6.52
C ALA A 110 31.09 6.54 6.84
N THR A 111 30.83 5.98 8.02
CA THR A 111 31.46 4.73 8.44
C THR A 111 30.72 3.51 7.91
N LEU A 112 31.39 2.36 7.91
CA LEU A 112 30.72 1.07 7.59
C LEU A 112 29.57 0.76 8.55
N ALA A 113 29.68 1.16 9.82
CA ALA A 113 28.60 0.99 10.79
C ALA A 113 27.37 1.82 10.43
N ASP A 114 27.56 3.04 9.91
CA ASP A 114 26.44 3.87 9.42
C ASP A 114 25.78 3.22 8.19
N ALA A 115 26.58 2.62 7.32
CA ALA A 115 26.07 1.92 6.15
C ALA A 115 25.24 0.67 6.54
N GLU A 116 25.76 -0.15 7.47
CA GLU A 116 25.04 -1.33 7.98
C GLU A 116 23.72 -0.94 8.67
N ALA A 117 23.73 0.10 9.50
CA ALA A 117 22.53 0.62 10.14
C ALA A 117 21.49 1.09 9.12
N LEU A 118 21.94 1.80 8.08
CA LEU A 118 21.09 2.29 7.01
C LEU A 118 20.49 1.15 6.18
N MET A 119 21.34 0.18 5.77
CA MET A 119 20.89 -1.00 5.03
C MET A 119 19.88 -1.82 5.81
N SER A 120 20.11 -2.04 7.12
CA SER A 120 19.19 -2.76 8.00
C SER A 120 17.86 -2.02 8.14
N ARG A 121 17.91 -0.71 8.36
CA ARG A 121 16.70 0.12 8.52
C ARG A 121 15.80 0.10 7.29
N HIS A 122 16.37 0.15 6.10
CA HIS A 122 15.63 0.22 4.84
C HIS A 122 15.49 -1.14 4.13
N SER A 123 16.05 -2.22 4.71
CA SER A 123 16.07 -3.57 4.12
C SER A 123 16.64 -3.57 2.68
N ILE A 124 17.73 -2.85 2.47
CA ILE A 124 18.45 -2.75 1.19
C ILE A 124 19.82 -3.38 1.30
N SER A 125 20.35 -3.89 0.19
CA SER A 125 21.64 -4.57 0.11
C SER A 125 22.74 -3.74 -0.55
N GLY A 126 22.47 -2.49 -0.90
CA GLY A 126 23.44 -1.58 -1.48
C GLY A 126 23.03 -0.12 -1.23
N VAL A 127 24.01 0.74 -1.05
CA VAL A 127 23.81 2.18 -0.78
C VAL A 127 24.69 2.99 -1.71
N PRO A 128 24.13 3.94 -2.48
CA PRO A 128 24.90 4.90 -3.24
C PRO A 128 25.64 5.86 -2.30
N ILE A 129 26.87 6.18 -2.65
CA ILE A 129 27.68 7.20 -1.98
C ILE A 129 27.63 8.45 -2.85
N THR A 130 27.22 9.57 -2.27
CA THR A 130 27.10 10.85 -2.97
C THR A 130 27.94 11.93 -2.31
N ASP A 131 28.48 12.83 -3.11
CA ASP A 131 29.17 14.03 -2.62
C ASP A 131 28.18 15.12 -2.14
N ASP A 132 28.71 16.27 -1.75
CA ASP A 132 27.91 17.40 -1.25
C ASP A 132 27.03 18.04 -2.36
N ASP A 133 27.31 17.78 -3.63
CA ASP A 133 26.52 18.18 -4.79
C ASP A 133 25.49 17.11 -5.22
N GLU A 134 25.25 16.09 -4.40
CA GLU A 134 24.39 14.94 -4.67
C GLU A 134 24.82 14.08 -5.87
N ARG A 135 26.07 14.16 -6.30
CA ARG A 135 26.59 13.35 -7.39
C ARG A 135 27.08 12.00 -6.88
N LEU A 136 26.75 10.95 -7.62
CA LEU A 136 27.18 9.59 -7.32
C LEU A 136 28.70 9.49 -7.46
N VAL A 137 29.38 9.14 -6.36
CA VAL A 137 30.83 8.90 -6.32
C VAL A 137 31.17 7.44 -6.09
N GLY A 138 30.23 6.61 -5.67
CA GLY A 138 30.43 5.18 -5.46
C GLY A 138 29.15 4.46 -5.05
N ILE A 139 29.27 3.14 -4.89
CA ILE A 139 28.25 2.25 -4.36
C ILE A 139 28.93 1.31 -3.38
N LEU A 140 28.30 1.10 -2.24
CA LEU A 140 28.69 0.10 -1.24
C LEU A 140 27.73 -1.08 -1.30
#